data_33e4a26eed55ea77546cc9f0ac0a19bd
#
_entry.id   33e4a26eed55ea77546cc9f0ac0a19bd
#
_cell.length_a   1.000
_cell.length_b   1.000
_cell.length_c   1.000
_cell.angle_alpha   90.00
_cell.angle_beta   90.00
_cell.angle_gamma   90.00
#
_symmetry.space_group_name_H-M   'P 1'
#
loop_
_entity.id
_entity.type
_entity.pdbx_description
1 polymer ?
#
loop_
_entity_poly.entity_id
_entity_poly.type
_entity_poly.pdbx_seq_one_letter_code
_entity_poly.pdbx_strand_id
1 'polypeptide(L)'
;MKILGLNTYHADTSACLIVDGQVVAASEEERFTRIKHFTGFPFNSINYCLSKANLTIKDVDFISVNYNFKYNFKKRIKFLISNLRNTSLVYKLLSILNKKNISDIIYENFGENVKDKIKFIPHHISHISSSYFTSGMDNAVGLSIDATGDFSSMEYSILKDKKIKVIAKNHYPHSLGILYQAISQFLGFKNYGDEYKVMALAAFGKPNYKTEFDKIIKFIPPYNFELNLDYFVHQKKFFFEGASVDEPFFENLYSRNIEKLFGKSRNYQEELSQKHLDIAA
;
A
#
# COMPACT_ATOMS: atom_id res chain seq x y z
N MET A 1 -22.72 -17.78 4.36
CA MET A 1 -21.64 -17.05 5.08
C MET A 1 -21.52 -15.66 4.50
N LYS A 2 -21.59 -14.64 5.36
CA LYS A 2 -21.61 -13.21 4.99
C LYS A 2 -20.32 -12.57 5.50
N ILE A 3 -19.50 -12.06 4.60
CA ILE A 3 -18.20 -11.46 4.92
C ILE A 3 -18.17 -10.03 4.43
N LEU A 4 -17.86 -9.10 5.31
CA LEU A 4 -17.61 -7.70 4.97
C LEU A 4 -16.09 -7.44 4.97
N GLY A 5 -15.52 -7.20 3.80
CA GLY A 5 -14.13 -6.81 3.63
C GLY A 5 -13.98 -5.30 3.71
N LEU A 6 -12.98 -4.84 4.45
CA LEU A 6 -12.71 -3.41 4.67
C LEU A 6 -11.26 -3.07 4.33
N ASN A 7 -11.05 -2.06 3.49
CA ASN A 7 -9.83 -1.27 3.39
C ASN A 7 -10.02 0.00 4.23
N THR A 8 -9.24 0.18 5.30
CA THR A 8 -9.42 1.27 6.25
C THR A 8 -8.12 1.98 6.56
N TYR A 9 -8.17 3.32 6.69
CA TYR A 9 -7.00 4.14 7.05
C TYR A 9 -5.81 3.96 6.11
N HIS A 10 -6.11 3.63 4.89
CA HIS A 10 -5.21 3.51 3.75
C HIS A 10 -5.82 4.27 2.59
N ALA A 11 -5.03 4.66 1.60
CA ALA A 11 -5.59 5.26 0.40
C ALA A 11 -6.62 4.33 -0.26
N ASP A 12 -7.58 4.93 -0.93
CA ASP A 12 -8.68 4.23 -1.60
C ASP A 12 -9.51 3.37 -0.64
N THR A 13 -9.78 3.95 0.54
CA THR A 13 -10.65 3.36 1.56
C THR A 13 -11.94 2.83 0.94
N SER A 14 -12.31 1.58 1.25
CA SER A 14 -13.39 0.87 0.55
C SER A 14 -14.01 -0.25 1.39
N ALA A 15 -15.19 -0.72 0.96
CA ALA A 15 -15.82 -1.91 1.51
C ALA A 15 -16.31 -2.85 0.40
N CYS A 16 -16.34 -4.15 0.70
CA CYS A 16 -16.84 -5.19 -0.17
C CYS A 16 -17.65 -6.21 0.65
N LEU A 17 -18.86 -6.55 0.18
CA LEU A 17 -19.70 -7.59 0.79
C LEU A 17 -19.71 -8.85 -0.07
N ILE A 18 -19.35 -9.96 0.56
CA ILE A 18 -19.42 -11.30 -0.03
C ILE A 18 -20.48 -12.10 0.74
N VAL A 19 -21.41 -12.71 0.01
CA VAL A 19 -22.43 -13.62 0.55
C VAL A 19 -22.30 -14.96 -0.16
N ASP A 20 -22.08 -16.02 0.59
CA ASP A 20 -21.96 -17.40 0.11
C ASP A 20 -20.96 -17.55 -1.05
N GLY A 21 -19.84 -16.83 -0.99
CA GLY A 21 -18.77 -16.87 -1.97
C GLY A 21 -18.98 -15.96 -3.19
N GLN A 22 -20.10 -15.24 -3.26
CA GLN A 22 -20.39 -14.30 -4.35
C GLN A 22 -20.21 -12.85 -3.89
N VAL A 23 -19.53 -12.03 -4.70
CA VAL A 23 -19.45 -10.58 -4.47
C VAL A 23 -20.81 -9.95 -4.75
N VAL A 24 -21.45 -9.43 -3.71
CA VAL A 24 -22.77 -8.76 -3.82
C VAL A 24 -22.61 -7.28 -4.15
N ALA A 25 -21.70 -6.62 -3.48
CA ALA A 25 -21.41 -5.20 -3.71
C ALA A 25 -19.99 -4.85 -3.26
N ALA A 26 -19.40 -3.88 -3.92
CA ALA A 26 -18.13 -3.24 -3.52
C ALA A 26 -18.17 -1.77 -3.90
N SER A 27 -17.58 -0.92 -3.07
CA SER A 27 -17.46 0.51 -3.37
C SER A 27 -16.29 1.16 -2.63
N GLU A 28 -15.68 2.13 -3.26
CA GLU A 28 -14.74 3.05 -2.63
C GLU A 28 -15.48 4.19 -1.95
N GLU A 29 -14.96 4.67 -0.82
CA GLU A 29 -15.57 5.76 -0.04
C GLU A 29 -15.56 7.08 -0.79
N GLU A 30 -14.57 7.31 -1.66
CA GLU A 30 -14.48 8.51 -2.51
C GLU A 30 -15.70 8.70 -3.42
N ARG A 31 -16.45 7.64 -3.75
CA ARG A 31 -17.68 7.73 -4.57
C ARG A 31 -18.75 8.54 -3.84
N PHE A 32 -18.72 8.53 -2.52
CA PHE A 32 -19.67 9.23 -1.65
C PHE A 32 -19.13 10.56 -1.15
N THR A 33 -17.87 10.57 -0.68
CA THR A 33 -17.23 11.76 -0.09
C THR A 33 -16.78 12.78 -1.13
N ARG A 34 -16.52 12.33 -2.39
CA ARG A 34 -15.92 13.12 -3.48
C ARG A 34 -14.49 13.60 -3.17
N ILE A 35 -13.85 13.01 -2.17
CA ILE A 35 -12.43 13.22 -1.85
C ILE A 35 -11.65 12.09 -2.49
N LYS A 36 -10.82 12.43 -3.49
CA LYS A 36 -10.00 11.46 -4.21
C LYS A 36 -8.97 10.81 -3.28
N HIS A 37 -8.80 9.49 -3.40
CA HIS A 37 -7.88 8.70 -2.55
C HIS A 37 -8.18 8.82 -1.04
N PHE A 38 -9.44 8.97 -0.66
CA PHE A 38 -9.86 9.09 0.73
C PHE A 38 -9.23 8.02 1.64
N THR A 39 -8.72 8.42 2.82
CA THR A 39 -7.94 7.57 3.72
C THR A 39 -8.60 7.27 5.08
N GLY A 40 -9.88 7.57 5.25
CA GLY A 40 -10.60 7.42 6.51
C GLY A 40 -11.15 6.02 6.79
N PHE A 41 -12.32 5.98 7.42
CA PHE A 41 -13.10 4.77 7.63
C PHE A 41 -14.27 4.73 6.61
N PRO A 42 -14.60 3.56 6.00
CA PRO A 42 -15.53 3.47 4.85
C PRO A 42 -17.01 3.40 5.28
N PHE A 43 -17.52 4.40 5.98
CA PHE A 43 -18.89 4.39 6.52
C PHE A 43 -19.95 4.28 5.43
N ASN A 44 -19.86 5.11 4.38
CA ASN A 44 -20.85 5.11 3.31
C ASN A 44 -20.74 3.85 2.46
N SER A 45 -19.54 3.38 2.20
CA SER A 45 -19.28 2.14 1.46
C SER A 45 -19.82 0.92 2.20
N ILE A 46 -19.68 0.85 3.55
CA ILE A 46 -20.27 -0.20 4.38
C ILE A 46 -21.81 -0.18 4.26
N ASN A 47 -22.42 1.01 4.46
CA ASN A 47 -23.88 1.16 4.37
C ASN A 47 -24.38 0.77 2.98
N TYR A 48 -23.71 1.20 1.92
CA TYR A 48 -24.02 0.84 0.54
C TYR A 48 -23.98 -0.68 0.35
N CYS A 49 -22.89 -1.32 0.73
CA CYS A 49 -22.73 -2.77 0.57
C CYS A 49 -23.81 -3.57 1.33
N LEU A 50 -24.06 -3.21 2.57
CA LEU A 50 -25.08 -3.87 3.39
C LEU A 50 -26.48 -3.67 2.82
N SER A 51 -26.83 -2.47 2.36
CA SER A 51 -28.13 -2.16 1.76
C SER A 51 -28.44 -2.99 0.51
N LYS A 52 -27.42 -3.32 -0.29
CA LYS A 52 -27.58 -4.14 -1.50
C LYS A 52 -28.03 -5.58 -1.22
N ALA A 53 -27.80 -6.06 -0.01
CA ALA A 53 -28.22 -7.40 0.43
C ALA A 53 -29.38 -7.34 1.44
N ASN A 54 -29.94 -6.16 1.73
CA ASN A 54 -30.91 -5.95 2.82
C ASN A 54 -30.40 -6.49 4.18
N LEU A 55 -29.13 -6.23 4.49
CA LEU A 55 -28.45 -6.65 5.72
C LEU A 55 -28.11 -5.44 6.59
N THR A 56 -27.91 -5.74 7.87
CA THR A 56 -27.27 -4.86 8.84
C THR A 56 -25.89 -5.40 9.21
N ILE A 57 -25.05 -4.62 9.90
CA ILE A 57 -23.72 -5.08 10.34
C ILE A 57 -23.81 -6.27 11.32
N LYS A 58 -24.93 -6.40 12.02
CA LYS A 58 -25.24 -7.51 12.92
C LYS A 58 -25.36 -8.85 12.18
N ASP A 59 -25.83 -8.83 10.95
CA ASP A 59 -26.06 -10.01 10.12
C ASP A 59 -24.80 -10.57 9.49
N VAL A 60 -23.67 -9.83 9.56
CA VAL A 60 -22.37 -10.23 9.00
C VAL A 60 -21.71 -11.26 9.92
N ASP A 61 -21.20 -12.35 9.34
CA ASP A 61 -20.51 -13.42 10.09
C ASP A 61 -19.08 -13.01 10.43
N PHE A 62 -18.36 -12.38 9.47
CA PHE A 62 -16.98 -11.92 9.62
C PHE A 62 -16.77 -10.54 9.00
N ILE A 63 -15.92 -9.75 9.65
CA ILE A 63 -15.40 -8.48 9.15
C ILE A 63 -13.90 -8.65 8.93
N SER A 64 -13.47 -8.64 7.67
CA SER A 64 -12.07 -8.81 7.27
C SER A 64 -11.44 -7.44 7.04
N VAL A 65 -10.31 -7.17 7.69
CA VAL A 65 -9.56 -5.91 7.56
C VAL A 65 -8.19 -6.20 6.96
N ASN A 66 -7.77 -5.43 5.98
CA ASN A 66 -6.59 -5.67 5.15
C ASN A 66 -5.25 -5.24 5.76
N TYR A 67 -5.11 -5.26 7.06
CA TYR A 67 -3.82 -5.09 7.74
C TYR A 67 -3.75 -5.92 9.02
N ASN A 68 -2.53 -6.23 9.46
CA ASN A 68 -2.28 -6.94 10.70
C ASN A 68 -1.03 -6.41 11.40
N PHE A 69 -1.19 -5.57 12.43
CA PHE A 69 -0.07 -4.96 13.16
C PHE A 69 0.90 -5.95 13.80
N LYS A 70 0.44 -7.18 14.09
CA LYS A 70 1.30 -8.23 14.64
C LYS A 70 2.17 -8.90 13.59
N TYR A 71 1.79 -8.76 12.31
CA TYR A 71 2.58 -9.29 11.20
C TYR A 71 3.90 -8.51 11.08
N ASN A 72 5.01 -9.20 10.90
CA ASN A 72 6.35 -8.60 10.85
C ASN A 72 6.78 -7.77 12.10
N PHE A 73 6.13 -7.96 13.26
CA PHE A 73 6.37 -7.18 14.49
C PHE A 73 7.85 -7.16 14.89
N LYS A 74 8.56 -8.33 14.84
CA LYS A 74 10.00 -8.41 15.17
C LYS A 74 10.86 -7.51 14.26
N LYS A 75 10.54 -7.45 12.97
CA LYS A 75 11.26 -6.60 12.00
C LYS A 75 11.01 -5.11 12.28
N ARG A 76 9.77 -4.77 12.61
CA ARG A 76 9.38 -3.40 13.00
C ARG A 76 10.13 -2.94 14.26
N ILE A 77 10.20 -3.78 15.30
CA ILE A 77 10.95 -3.48 16.54
C ILE A 77 12.43 -3.33 16.25
N LYS A 78 13.03 -4.23 15.45
CA LYS A 78 14.45 -4.11 15.08
C LYS A 78 14.74 -2.78 14.38
N PHE A 79 13.88 -2.38 13.44
CA PHE A 79 14.00 -1.10 12.75
C PHE A 79 13.88 0.10 13.71
N LEU A 80 12.94 0.07 14.65
CA LEU A 80 12.78 1.09 15.70
C LEU A 80 14.07 1.23 16.52
N ILE A 81 14.60 0.13 17.01
CA ILE A 81 15.84 0.12 17.83
C ILE A 81 17.01 0.71 17.02
N SER A 82 17.15 0.36 15.75
CA SER A 82 18.21 0.88 14.90
C SER A 82 18.08 2.39 14.60
N ASN A 83 16.90 2.97 14.83
CA ASN A 83 16.59 4.36 14.54
C ASN A 83 16.17 5.18 15.76
N LEU A 84 16.49 4.74 16.98
CA LEU A 84 16.09 5.43 18.23
C LEU A 84 16.55 6.89 18.33
N ARG A 85 17.65 7.25 17.65
CA ARG A 85 18.14 8.64 17.59
C ARG A 85 17.23 9.56 16.75
N ASN A 86 16.36 9.00 15.93
CA ASN A 86 15.39 9.76 15.14
C ASN A 86 14.07 9.85 15.89
N THR A 87 13.95 10.84 16.78
CA THR A 87 12.77 11.02 17.64
C THR A 87 11.48 11.20 16.87
N SER A 88 11.51 11.91 15.73
CA SER A 88 10.33 12.09 14.85
C SER A 88 9.83 10.76 14.29
N LEU A 89 10.74 9.89 13.83
CA LEU A 89 10.42 8.56 13.36
C LEU A 89 9.81 7.69 14.45
N VAL A 90 10.43 7.69 15.64
CA VAL A 90 9.95 6.94 16.81
C VAL A 90 8.55 7.42 17.20
N TYR A 91 8.33 8.73 17.31
CA TYR A 91 7.03 9.31 17.64
C TYR A 91 5.95 8.90 16.64
N LYS A 92 6.22 9.02 15.33
CA LYS A 92 5.28 8.60 14.28
C LYS A 92 4.95 7.11 14.34
N LEU A 93 5.93 6.25 14.61
CA LEU A 93 5.70 4.81 14.76
C LEU A 93 4.88 4.45 16.01
N LEU A 94 5.08 5.18 17.10
CA LEU A 94 4.30 5.00 18.32
C LEU A 94 2.87 5.54 18.15
N SER A 95 2.65 6.61 17.41
CA SER A 95 1.31 7.16 17.16
C SER A 95 0.38 6.18 16.44
N ILE A 96 0.93 5.24 15.67
CA ILE A 96 0.15 4.17 15.03
C ILE A 96 -0.47 3.24 16.08
N LEU A 97 0.19 3.03 17.20
CA LEU A 97 -0.31 2.18 18.29
C LEU A 97 -1.49 2.81 19.03
N ASN A 98 -1.66 4.13 18.92
CA ASN A 98 -2.74 4.88 19.57
C ASN A 98 -3.99 5.04 18.68
N LYS A 99 -4.05 4.38 17.51
CA LYS A 99 -5.25 4.41 16.67
C LYS A 99 -6.42 3.73 17.37
N LYS A 100 -7.59 4.35 17.25
CA LYS A 100 -8.86 3.81 17.77
C LYS A 100 -9.08 2.39 17.23
N ASN A 101 -9.54 1.49 18.07
CA ASN A 101 -9.81 0.11 17.65
C ASN A 101 -11.01 0.10 16.67
N ILE A 102 -10.91 -0.68 15.61
CA ILE A 102 -12.00 -0.82 14.61
C ILE A 102 -13.30 -1.25 15.24
N SER A 103 -13.28 -2.15 16.25
CA SER A 103 -14.50 -2.55 16.95
C SER A 103 -15.21 -1.39 17.63
N ASP A 104 -14.42 -0.46 18.21
CA ASP A 104 -14.98 0.69 18.91
C ASP A 104 -15.59 1.69 17.93
N ILE A 105 -14.92 1.88 16.77
CA ILE A 105 -15.42 2.74 15.69
C ILE A 105 -16.74 2.18 15.12
N ILE A 106 -16.81 0.87 14.90
CA ILE A 106 -18.05 0.22 14.44
C ILE A 106 -19.15 0.34 15.50
N TYR A 107 -18.82 0.13 16.77
CA TYR A 107 -19.80 0.27 17.85
C TYR A 107 -20.37 1.69 17.93
N GLU A 108 -19.52 2.71 17.86
CA GLU A 108 -19.95 4.11 17.91
C GLU A 108 -20.87 4.52 16.75
N ASN A 109 -20.69 3.91 15.58
CA ASN A 109 -21.40 4.33 14.36
C ASN A 109 -22.56 3.42 13.98
N PHE A 110 -22.51 2.15 14.36
CA PHE A 110 -23.54 1.16 14.01
C PHE A 110 -24.25 0.57 15.22
N GLY A 111 -23.81 0.89 16.45
CA GLY A 111 -24.43 0.42 17.70
C GLY A 111 -24.20 -1.06 18.03
N GLU A 112 -23.35 -1.77 17.26
CA GLU A 112 -23.19 -3.21 17.36
C GLU A 112 -21.77 -3.61 17.81
N ASN A 113 -21.70 -4.54 18.78
CA ASN A 113 -20.44 -5.13 19.20
C ASN A 113 -20.02 -6.26 18.24
N VAL A 114 -19.02 -6.00 17.42
CA VAL A 114 -18.53 -6.93 16.40
C VAL A 114 -17.13 -7.45 16.66
N LYS A 115 -16.59 -7.26 17.86
CA LYS A 115 -15.20 -7.55 18.22
C LYS A 115 -14.77 -8.98 17.84
N ASP A 116 -15.59 -9.96 18.10
CA ASP A 116 -15.27 -11.37 17.83
C ASP A 116 -15.35 -11.75 16.34
N LYS A 117 -16.05 -10.92 15.55
CA LYS A 117 -16.20 -11.09 14.11
C LYS A 117 -15.02 -10.52 13.32
N ILE A 118 -14.22 -9.63 13.90
CA ILE A 118 -13.12 -8.96 13.21
C ILE A 118 -11.93 -9.90 13.01
N LYS A 119 -11.45 -9.97 11.76
CA LYS A 119 -10.25 -10.73 11.35
C LYS A 119 -9.28 -9.80 10.64
N PHE A 120 -8.08 -9.66 11.18
CA PHE A 120 -7.00 -8.87 10.59
C PHE A 120 -6.19 -9.75 9.64
N ILE A 121 -6.19 -9.43 8.37
CA ILE A 121 -5.49 -10.14 7.30
C ILE A 121 -4.23 -9.37 6.94
N PRO A 122 -3.05 -10.01 6.83
CA PRO A 122 -1.85 -9.31 6.41
C PRO A 122 -2.04 -8.64 5.05
N HIS A 123 -1.53 -7.41 4.90
CA HIS A 123 -1.75 -6.55 3.74
C HIS A 123 -1.45 -7.25 2.41
N HIS A 124 -0.24 -7.76 2.23
CA HIS A 124 0.16 -8.45 0.99
C HIS A 124 -0.61 -9.75 0.75
N ILE A 125 -1.03 -10.44 1.83
CA ILE A 125 -1.92 -11.61 1.71
C ILE A 125 -3.28 -11.19 1.16
N SER A 126 -3.79 -10.02 1.56
CA SER A 126 -5.05 -9.50 1.01
C SER A 126 -4.95 -9.23 -0.49
N HIS A 127 -3.85 -8.63 -0.97
CA HIS A 127 -3.57 -8.43 -2.40
C HIS A 127 -3.49 -9.75 -3.17
N ILE A 128 -2.70 -10.71 -2.67
CA ILE A 128 -2.55 -12.02 -3.30
C ILE A 128 -3.89 -12.78 -3.32
N SER A 129 -4.66 -12.72 -2.22
CA SER A 129 -5.96 -13.37 -2.11
C SER A 129 -6.96 -12.82 -3.12
N SER A 130 -7.03 -11.49 -3.28
CA SER A 130 -7.96 -10.85 -4.21
C SER A 130 -7.72 -11.29 -5.66
N SER A 131 -6.47 -11.48 -6.06
CA SER A 131 -6.11 -11.94 -7.39
C SER A 131 -6.30 -13.47 -7.55
N TYR A 132 -5.84 -14.24 -6.57
CA TYR A 132 -5.83 -15.70 -6.66
C TYR A 132 -7.23 -16.30 -6.63
N PHE A 133 -8.06 -15.94 -5.66
CA PHE A 133 -9.38 -16.53 -5.51
C PHE A 133 -10.37 -16.12 -6.61
N THR A 134 -10.08 -15.03 -7.32
CA THR A 134 -10.89 -14.58 -8.46
C THR A 134 -10.37 -15.09 -9.82
N SER A 135 -9.13 -15.61 -9.88
CA SER A 135 -8.50 -16.06 -11.13
C SER A 135 -9.02 -17.39 -11.66
N GLY A 136 -9.62 -18.22 -10.81
CA GLY A 136 -9.97 -19.60 -11.15
C GLY A 136 -8.78 -20.56 -11.23
N MET A 137 -7.57 -20.14 -10.87
CA MET A 137 -6.36 -20.98 -10.89
C MET A 137 -6.28 -21.86 -9.64
N ASP A 138 -5.99 -23.15 -9.80
CA ASP A 138 -5.71 -24.06 -8.68
C ASP A 138 -4.27 -23.91 -8.15
N ASN A 139 -3.32 -23.74 -9.05
CA ASN A 139 -1.91 -23.58 -8.76
C ASN A 139 -1.37 -22.32 -9.44
N ALA A 140 -0.68 -21.48 -8.68
CA ALA A 140 -0.10 -20.25 -9.21
C ALA A 140 1.09 -19.77 -8.35
N VAL A 141 1.81 -18.81 -8.86
CA VAL A 141 2.74 -17.97 -8.10
C VAL A 141 2.04 -16.67 -7.80
N GLY A 142 2.10 -16.23 -6.54
CA GLY A 142 1.60 -14.94 -6.10
C GLY A 142 2.75 -14.00 -5.83
N LEU A 143 2.72 -12.84 -6.46
CA LEU A 143 3.64 -11.74 -6.22
C LEU A 143 2.85 -10.48 -5.89
N SER A 144 3.07 -9.93 -4.70
CA SER A 144 2.54 -8.63 -4.28
C SER A 144 3.68 -7.66 -4.07
N ILE A 145 3.65 -6.51 -4.74
CA ILE A 145 4.64 -5.43 -4.63
C ILE A 145 3.87 -4.15 -4.33
N ASP A 146 4.30 -3.42 -3.29
CA ASP A 146 3.66 -2.18 -2.85
C ASP A 146 4.71 -1.20 -2.30
N ALA A 147 4.28 0.01 -1.94
CA ALA A 147 5.11 0.95 -1.20
C ALA A 147 5.45 0.38 0.18
N THR A 148 4.45 0.05 0.98
CA THR A 148 4.58 -0.70 2.25
C THR A 148 3.20 -1.06 2.82
N GLY A 149 3.05 -2.29 3.28
CA GLY A 149 1.91 -2.76 4.06
C GLY A 149 2.36 -3.73 5.13
N ASP A 150 1.95 -3.53 6.39
CA ASP A 150 2.37 -4.33 7.55
C ASP A 150 3.91 -4.47 7.68
N PHE A 151 4.65 -3.39 7.32
CA PHE A 151 6.11 -3.35 7.30
C PHE A 151 6.78 -4.25 6.23
N SER A 152 6.00 -4.78 5.30
CA SER A 152 6.46 -5.49 4.10
C SER A 152 6.29 -4.59 2.88
N SER A 153 7.13 -4.75 1.88
CA SER A 153 7.05 -4.04 0.59
C SER A 153 6.86 -4.99 -0.58
N MET A 154 7.13 -6.27 -0.35
CA MET A 154 6.92 -7.34 -1.31
C MET A 154 6.68 -8.65 -0.58
N GLU A 155 5.77 -9.48 -1.09
CA GLU A 155 5.66 -10.89 -0.71
C GLU A 155 5.57 -11.78 -1.96
N TYR A 156 6.39 -12.82 -1.97
CA TYR A 156 6.39 -13.87 -2.99
C TYR A 156 5.81 -15.15 -2.38
N SER A 157 4.83 -15.74 -3.04
CA SER A 157 4.07 -16.88 -2.50
C SER A 157 3.85 -17.98 -3.53
N ILE A 158 3.77 -19.22 -3.07
CA ILE A 158 3.23 -20.35 -3.83
C ILE A 158 1.79 -20.55 -3.41
N LEU A 159 0.90 -20.66 -4.40
CA LEU A 159 -0.54 -20.79 -4.26
C LEU A 159 -0.92 -22.18 -4.77
N LYS A 160 -1.49 -22.98 -3.89
CA LYS A 160 -1.88 -24.36 -4.22
C LYS A 160 -3.02 -24.82 -3.31
N ASP A 161 -4.01 -25.52 -3.90
CA ASP A 161 -5.14 -26.11 -3.17
C ASP A 161 -5.82 -25.08 -2.24
N LYS A 162 -6.07 -23.86 -2.74
CA LYS A 162 -6.64 -22.71 -2.02
C LYS A 162 -5.83 -22.27 -0.78
N LYS A 163 -4.55 -22.62 -0.73
CA LYS A 163 -3.62 -22.21 0.32
C LYS A 163 -2.57 -21.26 -0.22
N ILE A 164 -2.19 -20.28 0.60
CA ILE A 164 -1.14 -19.30 0.29
C ILE A 164 0.05 -19.60 1.19
N LYS A 165 1.19 -19.95 0.60
CA LYS A 165 2.45 -20.17 1.30
C LYS A 165 3.45 -19.10 0.91
N VAL A 166 3.72 -18.18 1.82
CA VAL A 166 4.74 -17.14 1.61
C VAL A 166 6.13 -17.76 1.63
N ILE A 167 6.92 -17.49 0.59
CA ILE A 167 8.28 -18.00 0.38
C ILE A 167 9.33 -16.95 0.70
N ALA A 168 9.10 -15.70 0.28
CA ALA A 168 10.03 -14.60 0.50
C ALA A 168 9.30 -13.30 0.76
N LYS A 169 9.99 -12.38 1.45
CA LYS A 169 9.50 -11.04 1.75
C LYS A 169 10.62 -10.02 1.64
N ASN A 170 10.30 -8.88 1.08
CA ASN A 170 11.06 -7.67 1.32
C ASN A 170 10.37 -6.80 2.37
N HIS A 171 11.16 -6.05 3.11
CA HIS A 171 10.66 -5.22 4.20
C HIS A 171 11.07 -3.76 3.99
N TYR A 172 10.28 -2.86 4.54
CA TYR A 172 10.65 -1.47 4.68
C TYR A 172 12.05 -1.35 5.33
N PRO A 173 12.98 -0.49 4.83
CA PRO A 173 12.77 0.58 3.85
C PRO A 173 13.01 0.20 2.38
N HIS A 174 13.32 -1.04 2.06
CA HIS A 174 13.56 -1.47 0.68
C HIS A 174 12.24 -1.75 -0.02
N SER A 175 11.81 -0.86 -0.95
CA SER A 175 10.52 -0.94 -1.63
C SER A 175 10.60 -0.48 -3.08
N LEU A 176 10.08 -1.29 -4.00
CA LEU A 176 9.93 -0.92 -5.41
C LEU A 176 8.83 0.12 -5.61
N GLY A 177 7.75 0.07 -4.82
CA GLY A 177 6.71 1.09 -4.86
C GLY A 177 7.26 2.47 -4.47
N ILE A 178 8.07 2.55 -3.41
CA ILE A 178 8.75 3.81 -3.03
C ILE A 178 9.77 4.25 -4.09
N LEU A 179 10.50 3.33 -4.71
CA LEU A 179 11.39 3.66 -5.83
C LEU A 179 10.59 4.29 -6.98
N TYR A 180 9.47 3.67 -7.36
CA TYR A 180 8.63 4.14 -8.44
C TYR A 180 8.07 5.54 -8.14
N GLN A 181 7.51 5.75 -6.93
CA GLN A 181 7.02 7.05 -6.50
C GLN A 181 8.15 8.11 -6.46
N ALA A 182 9.35 7.75 -5.99
CA ALA A 182 10.49 8.66 -5.96
C ALA A 182 10.90 9.12 -7.39
N ILE A 183 10.90 8.21 -8.36
CA ILE A 183 11.14 8.54 -9.77
C ILE A 183 9.99 9.36 -10.34
N SER A 184 8.74 9.06 -9.99
CA SER A 184 7.58 9.87 -10.37
C SER A 184 7.74 11.32 -9.90
N GLN A 185 8.12 11.52 -8.63
CA GLN A 185 8.40 12.84 -8.08
C GLN A 185 9.58 13.54 -8.77
N PHE A 186 10.65 12.79 -9.08
CA PHE A 186 11.81 13.29 -9.82
C PHE A 186 11.42 13.80 -11.21
N LEU A 187 10.50 13.12 -11.88
CA LEU A 187 9.93 13.50 -13.18
C LEU A 187 8.86 14.60 -13.08
N GLY A 188 8.63 15.17 -11.89
CA GLY A 188 7.73 16.31 -11.65
C GLY A 188 6.30 15.91 -11.32
N PHE A 189 5.98 14.64 -11.19
CA PHE A 189 4.67 14.12 -10.81
C PHE A 189 4.62 13.84 -9.31
N LYS A 190 4.04 14.74 -8.52
CA LYS A 190 4.19 14.75 -7.06
C LYS A 190 2.97 14.24 -6.30
N ASN A 191 1.82 14.10 -6.98
CA ASN A 191 0.60 13.66 -6.31
C ASN A 191 0.63 12.16 -6.05
N TYR A 192 -0.15 11.75 -5.05
CA TYR A 192 -0.42 10.34 -4.82
C TYR A 192 -1.05 9.69 -6.05
N GLY A 193 -0.58 8.51 -6.44
CA GLY A 193 -1.09 7.78 -7.60
C GLY A 193 -0.61 8.28 -8.95
N ASP A 194 0.28 9.29 -9.02
CA ASP A 194 0.81 9.82 -10.29
C ASP A 194 1.70 8.82 -11.06
N GLU A 195 2.03 7.66 -10.48
CA GLU A 195 2.88 6.63 -11.09
C GLU A 195 2.35 6.14 -12.44
N TYR A 196 1.03 6.13 -12.63
CA TYR A 196 0.43 5.75 -13.92
C TYR A 196 0.86 6.69 -15.07
N LYS A 197 1.17 7.96 -14.76
CA LYS A 197 1.68 8.92 -15.76
C LYS A 197 3.08 8.51 -16.23
N VAL A 198 3.93 8.09 -15.29
CA VAL A 198 5.29 7.59 -15.61
C VAL A 198 5.20 6.28 -16.40
N MET A 199 4.29 5.40 -16.04
CA MET A 199 4.01 4.18 -16.81
C MET A 199 3.63 4.50 -18.27
N ALA A 200 2.79 5.51 -18.47
CA ALA A 200 2.41 5.96 -19.82
C ALA A 200 3.61 6.57 -20.59
N LEU A 201 4.47 7.36 -19.91
CA LEU A 201 5.67 7.94 -20.52
C LEU A 201 6.69 6.90 -20.94
N ALA A 202 6.81 5.80 -20.20
CA ALA A 202 7.74 4.71 -20.48
C ALA A 202 7.55 4.13 -21.90
N ALA A 203 6.31 4.14 -22.41
CA ALA A 203 6.01 3.67 -23.77
C ALA A 203 6.68 4.50 -24.88
N PHE A 204 7.11 5.72 -24.59
CA PHE A 204 7.76 6.65 -25.53
C PHE A 204 9.26 6.78 -25.32
N GLY A 205 9.80 6.12 -24.28
CA GLY A 205 11.21 6.13 -23.92
C GLY A 205 11.97 4.91 -24.42
N LYS A 206 13.27 4.92 -24.13
CA LYS A 206 14.19 3.79 -24.32
C LYS A 206 14.90 3.52 -23.00
N PRO A 207 15.20 2.26 -22.61
CA PRO A 207 15.80 1.92 -21.32
C PRO A 207 17.31 2.24 -21.29
N ASN A 208 17.66 3.51 -21.52
CA ASN A 208 19.03 3.98 -21.63
C ASN A 208 19.71 4.17 -20.26
N TYR A 209 18.95 4.18 -19.16
CA TYR A 209 19.45 4.47 -17.80
C TYR A 209 19.62 3.24 -16.92
N LYS A 210 19.71 2.05 -17.51
CA LYS A 210 19.87 0.80 -16.75
C LYS A 210 21.08 0.84 -15.80
N THR A 211 22.21 1.35 -16.25
CA THR A 211 23.44 1.46 -15.45
C THR A 211 23.27 2.37 -14.23
N GLU A 212 22.47 3.43 -14.35
CA GLU A 212 22.14 4.35 -13.27
C GLU A 212 21.21 3.68 -12.28
N PHE A 213 20.18 2.95 -12.75
CA PHE A 213 19.28 2.18 -11.90
C PHE A 213 20.00 1.02 -11.18
N ASP A 214 21.00 0.38 -11.79
CA ASP A 214 21.82 -0.66 -11.15
C ASP A 214 22.62 -0.12 -9.93
N LYS A 215 22.82 1.22 -9.82
CA LYS A 215 23.39 1.86 -8.62
C LYS A 215 22.36 2.10 -7.51
N ILE A 216 21.07 2.19 -7.89
CA ILE A 216 19.95 2.47 -6.97
C ILE A 216 19.39 1.19 -6.40
N ILE A 217 19.26 0.13 -7.20
CA ILE A 217 18.69 -1.13 -6.82
C ILE A 217 19.63 -2.30 -7.10
N LYS A 218 19.75 -3.20 -6.12
CA LYS A 218 20.50 -4.46 -6.22
C LYS A 218 19.57 -5.64 -6.00
N PHE A 219 19.50 -6.53 -6.99
CA PHE A 219 18.80 -7.79 -6.82
C PHE A 219 19.62 -8.78 -5.99
N ILE A 220 18.94 -9.47 -5.08
CA ILE A 220 19.50 -10.49 -4.19
C ILE A 220 18.78 -11.80 -4.49
N PRO A 221 19.39 -12.67 -5.31
CA PRO A 221 18.78 -13.96 -5.63
C PRO A 221 18.46 -14.76 -4.37
N PRO A 222 17.41 -15.60 -4.40
CA PRO A 222 16.56 -15.86 -5.57
C PRO A 222 15.34 -14.91 -5.70
N TYR A 223 14.96 -14.14 -4.67
CA TYR A 223 13.66 -13.45 -4.66
C TYR A 223 13.68 -12.01 -4.16
N ASN A 224 14.78 -11.55 -3.58
CA ASN A 224 14.85 -10.29 -2.85
C ASN A 224 15.60 -9.20 -3.63
N PHE A 225 15.49 -7.98 -3.13
CA PHE A 225 16.24 -6.82 -3.60
C PHE A 225 16.57 -5.87 -2.44
N GLU A 226 17.54 -5.02 -2.64
CA GLU A 226 17.87 -3.91 -1.74
C GLU A 226 17.97 -2.60 -2.53
N LEU A 227 17.45 -1.53 -1.95
CA LEU A 227 17.68 -0.17 -2.44
C LEU A 227 18.95 0.39 -1.79
N ASN A 228 19.74 1.12 -2.56
CA ASN A 228 20.77 1.97 -2.02
C ASN A 228 20.12 3.22 -1.41
N LEU A 229 20.03 3.23 -0.09
CA LEU A 229 19.28 4.25 0.66
C LEU A 229 19.91 5.64 0.62
N ASP A 230 21.12 5.80 0.10
CA ASP A 230 21.75 7.12 -0.14
C ASP A 230 21.01 7.95 -1.18
N TYR A 231 20.25 7.30 -2.06
CA TYR A 231 19.42 7.97 -3.06
C TYR A 231 18.02 8.35 -2.55
N PHE A 232 17.69 7.98 -1.31
CA PHE A 232 16.35 8.16 -0.72
C PHE A 232 16.41 8.91 0.61
N VAL A 233 15.25 9.43 1.04
CA VAL A 233 15.10 10.09 2.35
C VAL A 233 13.97 9.50 3.20
N HIS A 234 13.12 8.66 2.62
CA HIS A 234 11.95 8.10 3.29
C HIS A 234 12.30 7.31 4.56
N GLN A 235 13.45 6.61 4.59
CA GLN A 235 13.92 5.87 5.76
C GLN A 235 14.29 6.78 6.94
N LYS A 236 14.56 8.06 6.68
CA LYS A 236 14.90 9.06 7.71
C LYS A 236 13.68 9.82 8.21
N LYS A 237 12.65 9.95 7.38
CA LYS A 237 11.45 10.76 7.65
C LYS A 237 10.19 9.93 7.76
N PHE A 238 10.26 8.70 8.07
CA PHE A 238 9.19 7.70 8.02
C PHE A 238 7.98 8.17 7.19
N PHE A 239 7.91 7.60 6.02
CA PHE A 239 6.82 7.71 5.10
C PHE A 239 5.60 7.01 5.69
N PHE A 240 4.61 7.76 6.12
CA PHE A 240 3.33 7.20 6.53
C PHE A 240 2.20 7.96 5.85
N GLU A 241 1.37 7.22 5.16
CA GLU A 241 0.13 7.73 4.61
C GLU A 241 -0.74 8.32 5.70
N GLY A 242 -1.11 9.54 5.49
CA GLY A 242 -2.08 10.38 6.12
C GLY A 242 -2.78 9.90 7.39
N ALA A 243 -2.45 10.58 8.49
CA ALA A 243 -3.34 10.64 9.63
C ALA A 243 -4.45 11.70 9.45
N SER A 244 -4.47 12.44 8.35
CA SER A 244 -5.54 13.37 8.01
C SER A 244 -6.55 12.72 7.07
N VAL A 245 -7.80 13.00 7.29
CA VAL A 245 -8.96 12.54 6.50
C VAL A 245 -8.94 13.08 5.07
N ASP A 246 -8.02 13.99 4.80
CA ASP A 246 -7.83 14.67 3.53
C ASP A 246 -6.78 13.94 2.68
N GLU A 247 -6.63 14.32 1.45
CA GLU A 247 -5.82 13.70 0.42
C GLU A 247 -4.45 13.19 0.91
N PRO A 248 -4.05 11.94 0.58
CA PRO A 248 -2.73 11.42 0.95
C PRO A 248 -1.65 12.26 0.29
N PHE A 249 -0.75 12.79 1.09
CA PHE A 249 0.37 13.60 0.63
C PHE A 249 1.70 12.89 0.89
N PHE A 250 2.55 12.85 -0.14
CA PHE A 250 3.91 12.36 0.00
C PHE A 250 4.91 13.51 0.08
N GLU A 251 5.66 13.59 1.17
CA GLU A 251 6.90 14.37 1.19
C GLU A 251 7.87 13.85 0.12
N ASN A 252 8.89 14.63 -0.21
CA ASN A 252 9.93 14.21 -1.13
C ASN A 252 10.61 12.90 -0.65
N LEU A 253 10.63 11.89 -1.50
CA LEU A 253 11.13 10.54 -1.21
C LEU A 253 12.59 10.34 -1.61
N TYR A 254 13.12 11.14 -2.55
CA TYR A 254 14.49 11.01 -3.06
C TYR A 254 15.44 12.04 -2.48
N SER A 255 16.72 11.69 -2.41
CA SER A 255 17.80 12.59 -2.01
C SER A 255 18.40 13.31 -3.24
N ARG A 256 19.14 14.39 -3.00
CA ARG A 256 19.89 15.08 -4.08
C ARG A 256 20.90 14.19 -4.80
N ASN A 257 21.27 13.05 -4.26
CA ASN A 257 22.19 12.12 -4.94
C ASN A 257 21.59 11.55 -6.22
N ILE A 258 20.24 11.47 -6.31
CA ILE A 258 19.58 11.01 -7.54
C ILE A 258 19.85 11.95 -8.73
N GLU A 259 20.01 13.26 -8.45
CA GLU A 259 20.36 14.25 -9.48
C GLU A 259 21.78 14.07 -10.02
N LYS A 260 22.68 13.42 -9.28
CA LYS A 260 24.02 13.07 -9.79
C LYS A 260 23.98 11.97 -10.86
N LEU A 261 22.91 11.15 -10.86
CA LEU A 261 22.70 10.10 -11.85
C LEU A 261 21.95 10.60 -13.07
N PHE A 262 20.84 11.30 -12.80
CA PHE A 262 19.88 11.67 -13.84
C PHE A 262 19.87 13.16 -14.17
N GLY A 263 20.75 14.00 -13.55
CA GLY A 263 20.72 15.46 -13.68
C GLY A 263 19.59 16.08 -12.88
N LYS A 264 19.28 17.35 -13.12
CA LYS A 264 18.27 18.11 -12.39
C LYS A 264 16.87 17.48 -12.51
N SER A 265 16.15 17.43 -11.40
CA SER A 265 14.76 17.01 -11.36
C SER A 265 13.87 17.96 -12.15
N ARG A 266 12.83 17.44 -12.80
CA ARG A 266 11.89 18.21 -13.62
C ARG A 266 10.86 18.90 -12.72
N ASN A 267 10.55 20.16 -13.02
CA ASN A 267 9.32 20.80 -12.53
C ASN A 267 8.13 20.39 -13.39
N TYR A 268 6.93 20.29 -12.77
CA TYR A 268 5.70 19.90 -13.47
C TYR A 268 5.38 20.77 -14.71
N GLN A 269 5.72 22.07 -14.65
CA GLN A 269 5.48 23.03 -15.74
C GLN A 269 6.52 22.95 -16.87
N GLU A 270 7.66 22.29 -16.66
CA GLU A 270 8.67 22.12 -17.70
C GLU A 270 8.22 21.10 -18.73
N GLU A 271 8.58 21.31 -20.00
CA GLU A 271 8.29 20.36 -21.06
C GLU A 271 9.02 19.02 -20.83
N LEU A 272 8.36 17.94 -21.24
CA LEU A 272 8.97 16.61 -21.24
C LEU A 272 9.99 16.51 -22.37
N SER A 273 11.22 16.14 -22.02
CA SER A 273 12.29 15.85 -22.99
C SER A 273 12.45 14.35 -23.21
N GLN A 274 13.15 13.93 -24.27
CA GLN A 274 13.46 12.51 -24.51
C GLN A 274 14.14 11.86 -23.30
N LYS A 275 14.99 12.60 -22.60
CA LYS A 275 15.64 12.14 -21.37
C LYS A 275 14.62 11.71 -20.29
N HIS A 276 13.54 12.48 -20.10
CA HIS A 276 12.51 12.15 -19.11
C HIS A 276 11.74 10.88 -19.50
N LEU A 277 11.50 10.69 -20.81
CA LEU A 277 10.87 9.47 -21.34
C LEU A 277 11.79 8.26 -21.16
N ASP A 278 13.08 8.41 -21.40
CA ASP A 278 14.08 7.35 -21.24
C ASP A 278 14.31 6.97 -19.77
N ILE A 279 14.19 7.91 -18.83
CA ILE A 279 14.22 7.62 -17.38
C ILE A 279 12.96 6.85 -16.96
N ALA A 280 11.82 7.13 -17.58
CA ALA A 280 10.57 6.44 -17.30
C ALA A 280 10.58 5.00 -17.85
N ALA A 281 11.26 4.74 -18.97
CA ALA A 281 11.38 3.44 -19.62
C ALA A 281 12.38 2.51 -18.94
#